data_965167dad15d1ccabbdfe7167bf8cd6f
#
_entry.id   965167dad15d1ccabbdfe7167bf8cd6f
#
_cell.length_a   1.000
_cell.length_b   1.000
_cell.length_c   1.000
_cell.angle_alpha   90.00
_cell.angle_beta   90.00
_cell.angle_gamma   90.00
#
_symmetry.space_group_name_H-M   'P 1'
#
loop_
_entity.id
_entity.type
_entity.pdbx_description
1 polymer ?
#
loop_
_entity_poly.entity_id
_entity_poly.type
_entity_poly.pdbx_seq_one_letter_code
_entity_poly.pdbx_strand_id
1 'polypeptide(L)'
;ARNIPREYGGFGLPVDILELAIIAEEFSNAGVSPGIMNQGISMLVPTLLEVGTKEQCIQWIGPTIRGDIIWCQGYSEPGSGSDLAAAKTSARVEDSQFIVNGQKIWTSSAHYADMMFLLCRTELDKSKHDGLSYLLVPMNAPGIEVRPLVTMTGRAEFNETFFTDVRVPTDQIVMGRGDGWHVANVTLKYERMLLGDANKLTYRLARAVELMKKTTLDGCRFIDIPEYRERLLKLQGEVMASKYHGLRLMTEQAKGEDSGVKRLIVKLNGTMIAYRLSSLVVDVLGAAGLAYEPVGEAAEDDEATTWQIDNMYDIGLIIGGGSSNIQKNIIGERGLGLPREPKSAPPTVRG
;
A
#
# COMPACT_ATOMS: atom_id res chain seq x y z
N ALA A 1 1.37 3.29 18.27
CA ALA A 1 1.26 4.41 19.25
C ALA A 1 2.53 4.61 20.09
N ARG A 2 3.46 3.62 20.08
CA ARG A 2 4.64 3.59 20.96
C ARG A 2 5.54 4.84 20.83
N ASN A 3 5.93 5.19 19.61
CA ASN A 3 6.86 6.28 19.32
C ASN A 3 6.15 7.62 19.00
N ILE A 4 4.83 7.63 19.00
CA ILE A 4 4.06 8.85 18.78
C ILE A 4 4.15 9.72 20.04
N PRO A 5 4.41 11.04 19.91
CA PRO A 5 4.48 11.94 21.06
C PRO A 5 3.24 11.88 21.96
N ARG A 6 3.45 12.05 23.27
CA ARG A 6 2.34 12.02 24.25
C ARG A 6 1.31 13.10 24.00
N GLU A 7 1.74 14.27 23.52
CA GLU A 7 0.85 15.39 23.17
C GLU A 7 -0.12 15.05 22.04
N TYR A 8 0.18 14.00 21.23
CA TYR A 8 -0.68 13.46 20.16
C TYR A 8 -1.36 12.14 20.54
N GLY A 9 -1.33 11.76 21.82
CA GLY A 9 -2.01 10.56 22.32
C GLY A 9 -1.20 9.28 22.26
N GLY A 10 0.09 9.33 21.91
CA GLY A 10 1.00 8.19 21.94
C GLY A 10 1.70 8.02 23.30
N PHE A 11 2.61 7.04 23.38
CA PHE A 11 3.39 6.79 24.60
C PHE A 11 4.65 7.65 24.70
N GLY A 12 5.08 8.31 23.63
CA GLY A 12 6.24 9.20 23.58
C GLY A 12 7.56 8.49 23.89
N LEU A 13 7.65 7.20 23.57
CA LEU A 13 8.88 6.45 23.73
C LEU A 13 9.87 6.75 22.60
N PRO A 14 11.17 6.74 22.84
CA PRO A 14 12.15 6.93 21.81
C PRO A 14 12.02 5.87 20.70
N VAL A 15 12.41 6.23 19.49
CA VAL A 15 12.44 5.29 18.37
C VAL A 15 13.63 4.37 18.54
N ASP A 16 13.38 3.13 18.94
CA ASP A 16 14.37 2.04 18.89
C ASP A 16 13.99 1.11 17.73
N ILE A 17 14.79 1.15 16.68
CA ILE A 17 14.54 0.41 15.44
C ILE A 17 14.64 -1.10 15.69
N LEU A 18 15.57 -1.55 16.55
CA LEU A 18 15.72 -2.97 16.88
C LEU A 18 14.52 -3.48 17.67
N GLU A 19 14.06 -2.70 18.65
CA GLU A 19 12.88 -3.07 19.44
C GLU A 19 11.62 -3.14 18.58
N LEU A 20 11.42 -2.17 17.68
CA LEU A 20 10.30 -2.19 16.72
C LEU A 20 10.35 -3.42 15.80
N ALA A 21 11.55 -3.81 15.36
CA ALA A 21 11.74 -4.98 14.53
C ALA A 21 11.43 -6.28 15.26
N ILE A 22 11.91 -6.42 16.51
CA ILE A 22 11.64 -7.59 17.35
C ILE A 22 10.13 -7.69 17.60
N ILE A 23 9.46 -6.60 17.96
CA ILE A 23 8.01 -6.59 18.17
C ILE A 23 7.28 -7.04 16.89
N ALA A 24 7.65 -6.51 15.73
CA ALA A 24 7.01 -6.90 14.46
C ALA A 24 7.26 -8.38 14.13
N GLU A 25 8.46 -8.89 14.37
CA GLU A 25 8.82 -10.30 14.17
C GLU A 25 8.02 -11.22 15.11
N GLU A 26 7.90 -10.88 16.39
CA GLU A 26 7.15 -11.67 17.37
C GLU A 26 5.64 -11.71 17.05
N PHE A 27 5.02 -10.59 16.67
CA PHE A 27 3.63 -10.58 16.22
C PHE A 27 3.43 -11.45 14.97
N SER A 28 4.36 -11.39 14.01
CA SER A 28 4.32 -12.20 12.80
C SER A 28 4.48 -13.70 13.10
N ASN A 29 5.44 -14.07 13.96
CA ASN A 29 5.68 -15.46 14.37
C ASN A 29 4.48 -16.06 15.12
N ALA A 30 3.80 -15.24 15.92
CA ALA A 30 2.59 -15.65 16.65
C ALA A 30 1.34 -15.72 15.72
N GLY A 31 1.41 -15.24 14.49
CA GLY A 31 0.25 -15.14 13.58
C GLY A 31 -0.82 -14.16 14.06
N VAL A 32 -0.44 -13.19 14.89
CA VAL A 32 -1.35 -12.21 15.51
C VAL A 32 -1.20 -10.86 14.83
N SER A 33 -2.33 -10.20 14.53
CA SER A 33 -2.31 -8.83 14.00
C SER A 33 -1.77 -7.85 15.07
N PRO A 34 -0.84 -6.96 14.71
CA PRO A 34 -0.31 -5.95 15.64
C PRO A 34 -1.32 -4.82 15.94
N GLY A 35 -2.51 -4.87 15.39
CA GLY A 35 -3.56 -3.86 15.60
C GLY A 35 -4.55 -3.75 14.45
N ILE A 36 -5.31 -2.65 14.45
CA ILE A 36 -6.34 -2.38 13.44
C ILE A 36 -5.69 -2.01 12.10
N MET A 37 -6.16 -2.63 11.02
CA MET A 37 -5.80 -2.24 9.65
C MET A 37 -6.45 -0.89 9.32
N ASN A 38 -5.67 0.17 9.37
CA ASN A 38 -6.11 1.53 9.09
C ASN A 38 -4.99 2.28 8.34
N GLN A 39 -5.26 2.69 7.11
CA GLN A 39 -4.31 3.47 6.31
C GLN A 39 -3.89 4.77 7.01
N GLY A 40 -4.76 5.32 7.86
CA GLY A 40 -4.43 6.45 8.72
C GLY A 40 -3.24 6.17 9.64
N ILE A 41 -3.24 5.04 10.33
CA ILE A 41 -2.15 4.66 11.26
C ILE A 41 -0.84 4.44 10.50
N SER A 42 -0.91 3.71 9.39
CA SER A 42 0.29 3.26 8.68
C SER A 42 0.88 4.30 7.72
N MET A 43 0.08 5.25 7.25
CA MET A 43 0.45 6.19 6.19
C MET A 43 0.24 7.66 6.59
N LEU A 44 -0.96 8.05 7.04
CA LEU A 44 -1.26 9.44 7.33
C LEU A 44 -0.57 9.94 8.61
N VAL A 45 -0.63 9.16 9.70
CA VAL A 45 0.01 9.56 10.98
C VAL A 45 1.49 9.87 10.79
N PRO A 46 2.31 8.98 10.21
CA PRO A 46 3.71 9.32 9.95
C PRO A 46 3.90 10.47 8.97
N THR A 47 2.98 10.66 8.00
CA THR A 47 2.99 11.82 7.10
C THR A 47 2.76 13.12 7.87
N LEU A 48 1.74 13.18 8.74
CA LEU A 48 1.47 14.37 9.56
C LEU A 48 2.61 14.67 10.53
N LEU A 49 3.25 13.67 11.11
CA LEU A 49 4.42 13.86 11.97
C LEU A 49 5.62 14.44 11.21
N GLU A 50 5.73 14.19 9.90
CA GLU A 50 6.83 14.68 9.07
C GLU A 50 6.54 16.09 8.48
N VAL A 51 5.29 16.35 8.04
CA VAL A 51 4.95 17.57 7.28
C VAL A 51 3.65 18.27 7.72
N GLY A 52 2.91 17.72 8.65
CA GLY A 52 1.67 18.36 9.17
C GLY A 52 1.94 19.51 10.13
N THR A 53 0.93 20.36 10.36
CA THR A 53 1.00 21.35 11.41
C THR A 53 0.77 20.73 12.79
N LYS A 54 1.14 21.44 13.84
CA LYS A 54 0.90 20.98 15.21
C LYS A 54 -0.60 20.77 15.49
N GLU A 55 -1.43 21.66 14.99
CA GLU A 55 -2.88 21.60 15.11
C GLU A 55 -3.44 20.36 14.42
N GLN A 56 -2.99 20.06 13.21
CA GLN A 56 -3.36 18.83 12.48
C GLN A 56 -2.92 17.59 13.23
N CYS A 57 -1.71 17.57 13.78
CA CYS A 57 -1.24 16.43 14.59
C CYS A 57 -2.11 16.23 15.84
N ILE A 58 -2.47 17.30 16.56
CA ILE A 58 -3.34 17.25 17.74
C ILE A 58 -4.73 16.74 17.35
N GLN A 59 -5.28 17.27 16.26
CA GLN A 59 -6.63 16.93 15.80
C GLN A 59 -6.78 15.50 15.35
N TRP A 60 -5.80 14.98 14.56
CA TRP A 60 -6.00 13.77 13.80
C TRP A 60 -5.26 12.55 14.33
N ILE A 61 -4.08 12.70 14.96
CA ILE A 61 -3.25 11.54 15.33
C ILE A 61 -3.92 10.73 16.45
N GLY A 62 -4.33 11.38 17.53
CA GLY A 62 -4.91 10.69 18.68
C GLY A 62 -6.13 9.84 18.32
N PRO A 63 -7.17 10.39 17.70
CA PRO A 63 -8.34 9.62 17.25
C PRO A 63 -7.98 8.50 16.26
N THR A 64 -7.03 8.74 15.35
CA THR A 64 -6.60 7.73 14.37
C THR A 64 -5.94 6.52 15.03
N ILE A 65 -5.02 6.73 15.98
CA ILE A 65 -4.31 5.62 16.63
C ILE A 65 -5.16 4.83 17.63
N ARG A 66 -6.26 5.42 18.11
CA ARG A 66 -7.26 4.68 18.91
C ARG A 66 -8.25 3.91 18.05
N GLY A 67 -8.29 4.15 16.72
CA GLY A 67 -9.26 3.56 15.83
C GLY A 67 -10.63 4.25 15.84
N ASP A 68 -10.73 5.45 16.43
CA ASP A 68 -11.96 6.26 16.43
C ASP A 68 -12.25 6.82 15.03
N ILE A 69 -11.21 6.95 14.19
CA ILE A 69 -11.28 7.43 12.81
C ILE A 69 -10.56 6.46 11.88
N ILE A 70 -11.28 5.96 10.90
CA ILE A 70 -10.76 5.13 9.82
C ILE A 70 -10.51 6.00 8.58
N TRP A 71 -9.35 5.84 7.96
CA TRP A 71 -8.93 6.61 6.80
C TRP A 71 -8.84 5.76 5.55
N CYS A 72 -9.19 6.37 4.42
CA CYS A 72 -8.92 5.83 3.08
C CYS A 72 -8.05 6.78 2.26
N GLN A 73 -7.43 6.24 1.18
CA GLN A 73 -6.53 6.96 0.29
C GLN A 73 -7.21 7.29 -1.03
N GLY A 74 -7.37 8.59 -1.34
CA GLY A 74 -7.92 9.07 -2.59
C GLY A 74 -6.83 9.54 -3.56
N TYR A 75 -6.11 8.62 -4.21
CA TYR A 75 -5.00 8.95 -5.11
C TYR A 75 -5.32 8.66 -6.57
N SER A 76 -5.42 7.38 -6.93
CA SER A 76 -5.59 6.93 -8.31
C SER A 76 -6.92 7.38 -8.92
N GLU A 77 -6.91 7.64 -10.22
CA GLU A 77 -8.09 7.93 -11.03
C GLU A 77 -8.16 6.94 -12.21
N PRO A 78 -9.29 6.77 -12.90
CA PRO A 78 -9.38 5.87 -14.04
C PRO A 78 -8.32 6.12 -15.11
N GLY A 79 -7.90 7.37 -15.31
CA GLY A 79 -6.87 7.77 -16.26
C GLY A 79 -5.50 8.09 -15.64
N SER A 80 -5.31 7.91 -14.32
CA SER A 80 -4.11 8.35 -13.60
C SER A 80 -3.77 7.41 -12.45
N GLY A 81 -3.00 6.37 -12.73
CA GLY A 81 -2.46 5.44 -11.75
C GLY A 81 -0.93 5.56 -11.69
N SER A 82 -0.21 4.95 -12.65
CA SER A 82 1.26 5.05 -12.74
C SER A 82 1.75 6.47 -12.94
N ASP A 83 1.05 7.29 -13.74
CA ASP A 83 1.28 8.74 -13.83
C ASP A 83 0.34 9.48 -12.87
N LEU A 84 0.56 9.26 -11.56
CA LEU A 84 -0.26 9.85 -10.50
C LEU A 84 -0.32 11.38 -10.58
N ALA A 85 0.76 12.03 -11.03
CA ALA A 85 0.80 13.48 -11.19
C ALA A 85 -0.15 14.01 -12.27
N ALA A 86 -0.69 13.16 -13.13
CA ALA A 86 -1.70 13.51 -14.13
C ALA A 86 -3.14 13.51 -13.57
N ALA A 87 -3.31 13.38 -12.25
CA ALA A 87 -4.63 13.43 -11.59
C ALA A 87 -5.41 14.69 -11.96
N LYS A 88 -6.71 14.51 -12.23
CA LYS A 88 -7.64 15.52 -12.72
C LYS A 88 -8.70 15.93 -11.70
N THR A 89 -8.95 15.14 -10.66
CA THR A 89 -9.82 15.56 -9.55
C THR A 89 -9.38 16.93 -9.11
N SER A 90 -10.27 17.93 -9.19
CA SER A 90 -9.97 19.33 -8.99
C SER A 90 -10.56 19.84 -7.68
N ALA A 91 -9.95 20.88 -7.12
CA ALA A 91 -10.46 21.58 -5.96
C ALA A 91 -10.25 23.10 -6.14
N ARG A 92 -11.31 23.82 -6.50
CA ARG A 92 -11.26 25.29 -6.57
C ARG A 92 -11.58 25.90 -5.21
N VAL A 93 -11.02 27.04 -4.91
CA VAL A 93 -11.34 27.78 -3.68
C VAL A 93 -12.53 28.71 -3.90
N GLU A 94 -13.51 28.65 -3.00
CA GLU A 94 -14.71 29.50 -2.97
C GLU A 94 -15.12 29.69 -1.50
N ASP A 95 -15.29 30.89 -1.05
CA ASP A 95 -15.76 31.25 0.31
C ASP A 95 -15.04 30.51 1.46
N SER A 96 -13.69 30.49 1.43
CA SER A 96 -12.85 29.78 2.40
C SER A 96 -13.07 28.26 2.44
N GLN A 97 -13.55 27.67 1.35
CA GLN A 97 -13.72 26.24 1.15
C GLN A 97 -13.09 25.79 -0.16
N PHE A 98 -12.59 24.58 -0.20
CA PHE A 98 -12.32 23.87 -1.44
C PHE A 98 -13.61 23.23 -1.94
N ILE A 99 -13.95 23.44 -3.21
CA ILE A 99 -15.04 22.76 -3.91
C ILE A 99 -14.42 21.67 -4.77
N VAL A 100 -14.58 20.43 -4.32
CA VAL A 100 -13.93 19.25 -4.93
C VAL A 100 -14.86 18.61 -5.95
N ASN A 101 -14.33 18.35 -7.16
CA ASN A 101 -15.01 17.64 -8.23
C ASN A 101 -14.08 16.62 -8.89
N GLY A 102 -14.57 15.42 -9.16
CA GLY A 102 -13.81 14.38 -9.84
C GLY A 102 -14.16 12.97 -9.41
N GLN A 103 -13.24 12.05 -9.67
CA GLN A 103 -13.41 10.63 -9.37
C GLN A 103 -12.09 10.03 -8.93
N LYS A 104 -12.13 9.20 -7.88
CA LYS A 104 -11.04 8.32 -7.48
C LYS A 104 -11.43 6.87 -7.66
N ILE A 105 -10.44 6.01 -7.88
CA ILE A 105 -10.62 4.57 -8.04
C ILE A 105 -9.54 3.80 -7.26
N TRP A 106 -9.80 2.54 -6.97
CA TRP A 106 -8.94 1.69 -6.14
C TRP A 106 -8.79 2.21 -4.71
N THR A 107 -9.82 2.93 -4.24
CA THR A 107 -9.85 3.47 -2.89
C THR A 107 -10.18 2.35 -1.90
N SER A 108 -9.14 1.80 -1.26
CA SER A 108 -9.32 0.74 -0.26
C SER A 108 -10.13 1.26 0.91
N SER A 109 -11.11 0.45 1.36
CA SER A 109 -11.89 0.72 2.58
C SER A 109 -12.79 1.95 2.56
N ALA A 110 -12.98 2.64 1.42
CA ALA A 110 -13.76 3.88 1.35
C ALA A 110 -15.22 3.72 1.81
N HIS A 111 -15.79 2.53 1.69
CA HIS A 111 -17.19 2.25 2.06
C HIS A 111 -17.46 2.25 3.58
N TYR A 112 -16.41 2.20 4.42
CA TYR A 112 -16.52 2.33 5.87
C TYR A 112 -15.55 3.36 6.48
N ALA A 113 -14.79 4.08 5.65
CA ALA A 113 -13.88 5.11 6.11
C ALA A 113 -14.65 6.36 6.56
N ASP A 114 -14.17 6.99 7.64
CA ASP A 114 -14.68 8.27 8.15
C ASP A 114 -14.04 9.44 7.41
N MET A 115 -12.78 9.30 7.01
CA MET A 115 -11.97 10.36 6.42
C MET A 115 -11.16 9.83 5.23
N MET A 116 -10.86 10.73 4.29
CA MET A 116 -9.96 10.46 3.17
C MET A 116 -8.79 11.45 3.17
N PHE A 117 -7.60 10.96 2.91
CA PHE A 117 -6.51 11.84 2.46
C PHE A 117 -6.47 11.84 0.93
N LEU A 118 -6.85 12.99 0.37
CA LEU A 118 -7.13 13.19 -1.04
C LEU A 118 -6.03 13.96 -1.74
N LEU A 119 -5.49 13.41 -2.82
CA LEU A 119 -4.62 14.13 -3.76
C LEU A 119 -5.48 14.70 -4.89
N CYS A 120 -5.51 16.02 -5.02
CA CYS A 120 -6.32 16.72 -6.02
C CYS A 120 -5.57 17.90 -6.62
N ARG A 121 -6.10 18.48 -7.69
CA ARG A 121 -5.50 19.62 -8.40
C ARG A 121 -6.15 20.92 -7.98
N THR A 122 -5.35 21.82 -7.41
CA THR A 122 -5.78 23.17 -7.00
C THR A 122 -5.21 24.27 -7.88
N GLU A 123 -4.09 24.03 -8.56
CA GLU A 123 -3.40 24.98 -9.42
C GLU A 123 -3.40 24.48 -10.86
N LEU A 124 -4.31 25.01 -11.69
CA LEU A 124 -4.47 24.59 -13.08
C LEU A 124 -3.35 25.11 -13.99
N ASP A 125 -2.75 26.25 -13.65
CA ASP A 125 -1.73 26.94 -14.45
C ASP A 125 -0.30 26.48 -14.13
N LYS A 126 -0.13 25.61 -13.13
CA LYS A 126 1.17 25.09 -12.72
C LYS A 126 1.53 23.79 -13.44
N SER A 127 2.78 23.37 -13.31
CA SER A 127 3.22 22.07 -13.78
C SER A 127 2.36 20.94 -13.16
N LYS A 128 2.37 19.76 -13.78
CA LYS A 128 1.54 18.66 -13.27
C LYS A 128 1.87 18.26 -11.83
N HIS A 129 3.10 18.45 -11.37
CA HIS A 129 3.50 18.18 -9.99
C HIS A 129 3.14 19.34 -9.05
N ASP A 130 3.45 20.57 -9.46
CA ASP A 130 3.25 21.77 -8.62
C ASP A 130 1.78 22.22 -8.58
N GLY A 131 0.91 21.59 -9.38
CA GLY A 131 -0.54 21.87 -9.39
C GLY A 131 -1.33 21.03 -8.40
N LEU A 132 -0.71 20.10 -7.67
CA LEU A 132 -1.39 19.18 -6.77
C LEU A 132 -1.37 19.67 -5.33
N SER A 133 -2.47 19.38 -4.61
CA SER A 133 -2.63 19.63 -3.17
C SER A 133 -3.14 18.38 -2.46
N TYR A 134 -2.93 18.33 -1.15
CA TYR A 134 -3.29 17.21 -0.31
C TYR A 134 -4.32 17.63 0.73
N LEU A 135 -5.54 17.12 0.64
CA LEU A 135 -6.67 17.53 1.49
C LEU A 135 -7.09 16.39 2.42
N LEU A 136 -7.54 16.73 3.62
CA LEU A 136 -8.18 15.82 4.56
C LEU A 136 -9.70 16.00 4.44
N VAL A 137 -10.40 14.99 3.90
CA VAL A 137 -11.79 15.10 3.46
C VAL A 137 -12.68 14.18 4.30
N PRO A 138 -13.74 14.69 4.97
CA PRO A 138 -14.73 13.83 5.61
C PRO A 138 -15.52 13.04 4.57
N MET A 139 -15.61 11.70 4.75
CA MET A 139 -16.30 10.84 3.80
C MET A 139 -17.83 10.96 3.84
N ASN A 140 -18.38 11.53 4.90
CA ASN A 140 -19.80 11.84 5.04
C ASN A 140 -20.19 13.21 4.47
N ALA A 141 -19.26 13.94 3.84
CA ALA A 141 -19.55 15.22 3.23
C ALA A 141 -20.57 15.09 2.09
N PRO A 142 -21.57 16.00 1.97
CA PRO A 142 -22.50 15.99 0.87
C PRO A 142 -21.80 16.04 -0.48
N GLY A 143 -22.25 15.24 -1.45
CA GLY A 143 -21.67 15.16 -2.78
C GLY A 143 -20.61 14.05 -2.96
N ILE A 144 -20.31 13.28 -1.90
CA ILE A 144 -19.49 12.07 -2.02
C ILE A 144 -20.40 10.86 -2.27
N GLU A 145 -20.08 10.09 -3.32
CA GLU A 145 -20.69 8.79 -3.61
C GLU A 145 -19.59 7.73 -3.66
N VAL A 146 -19.76 6.64 -2.91
CA VAL A 146 -18.84 5.51 -2.87
C VAL A 146 -19.49 4.28 -3.52
N ARG A 147 -18.81 3.70 -4.52
CA ARG A 147 -19.27 2.48 -5.21
C ARG A 147 -18.25 1.37 -5.04
N PRO A 148 -18.59 0.30 -4.30
CA PRO A 148 -17.71 -0.84 -4.15
C PRO A 148 -17.37 -1.51 -5.48
N LEU A 149 -16.09 -1.91 -5.65
CA LEU A 149 -15.57 -2.67 -6.78
C LEU A 149 -15.35 -4.13 -6.37
N VAL A 150 -16.14 -5.02 -6.94
CA VAL A 150 -15.93 -6.45 -6.74
C VAL A 150 -14.74 -6.90 -7.59
N THR A 151 -13.71 -7.41 -6.94
CA THR A 151 -12.51 -7.94 -7.61
C THR A 151 -12.70 -9.40 -8.00
N MET A 152 -11.70 -10.00 -8.67
CA MET A 152 -11.73 -11.43 -9.04
C MET A 152 -11.81 -12.37 -7.83
N THR A 153 -11.50 -11.86 -6.62
CA THR A 153 -11.69 -12.61 -5.36
C THR A 153 -13.16 -12.67 -4.90
N GLY A 154 -14.09 -12.03 -5.61
CA GLY A 154 -15.48 -11.88 -5.16
C GLY A 154 -15.66 -10.86 -4.03
N ARG A 155 -14.60 -10.24 -3.55
CA ARG A 155 -14.62 -9.24 -2.46
C ARG A 155 -14.61 -7.82 -3.01
N ALA A 156 -15.27 -6.92 -2.29
CA ALA A 156 -15.36 -5.49 -2.62
C ALA A 156 -14.45 -4.67 -1.68
N GLU A 157 -13.14 -4.92 -1.72
CA GLU A 157 -12.16 -4.24 -0.86
C GLU A 157 -11.81 -2.84 -1.37
N PHE A 158 -11.96 -2.62 -2.68
CA PHE A 158 -11.71 -1.36 -3.35
C PHE A 158 -13.00 -0.67 -3.76
N ASN A 159 -12.92 0.63 -3.97
CA ASN A 159 -14.07 1.44 -4.33
C ASN A 159 -13.72 2.45 -5.40
N GLU A 160 -14.73 2.86 -6.18
CA GLU A 160 -14.78 4.14 -6.85
C GLU A 160 -15.37 5.17 -5.89
N THR A 161 -14.82 6.37 -5.90
CA THR A 161 -15.31 7.49 -5.09
C THR A 161 -15.51 8.70 -5.99
N PHE A 162 -16.74 9.18 -6.07
CA PHE A 162 -17.13 10.33 -6.88
C PHE A 162 -17.31 11.56 -6.00
N PHE A 163 -16.91 12.72 -6.50
CA PHE A 163 -17.02 14.00 -5.84
C PHE A 163 -17.79 14.97 -6.74
N THR A 164 -18.89 15.48 -6.24
CA THR A 164 -19.73 16.49 -6.92
C THR A 164 -19.93 17.66 -6.00
N ASP A 165 -19.22 18.75 -6.26
CA ASP A 165 -19.22 20.01 -5.49
C ASP A 165 -19.03 19.80 -3.97
N VAL A 166 -18.17 18.85 -3.61
CA VAL A 166 -17.88 18.52 -2.20
C VAL A 166 -17.14 19.70 -1.54
N ARG A 167 -17.68 20.19 -0.43
CA ARG A 167 -17.13 21.32 0.31
C ARG A 167 -16.19 20.87 1.42
N VAL A 168 -14.95 21.34 1.37
CA VAL A 168 -13.90 21.00 2.36
C VAL A 168 -13.30 22.33 2.86
N PRO A 169 -13.24 22.59 4.18
CA PRO A 169 -12.63 23.79 4.73
C PRO A 169 -11.17 23.96 4.27
N THR A 170 -10.74 25.19 4.03
CA THR A 170 -9.38 25.46 3.52
C THR A 170 -8.27 25.15 4.52
N ASP A 171 -8.55 25.01 5.80
CA ASP A 171 -7.62 24.57 6.84
C ASP A 171 -7.35 23.06 6.83
N GLN A 172 -8.14 22.28 6.08
CA GLN A 172 -7.95 20.85 5.91
C GLN A 172 -6.90 20.49 4.82
N ILE A 173 -6.09 21.44 4.40
CA ILE A 173 -4.94 21.21 3.51
C ILE A 173 -3.68 20.90 4.34
N VAL A 174 -2.93 19.89 3.92
CA VAL A 174 -1.62 19.56 4.51
C VAL A 174 -0.54 20.33 3.75
N MET A 175 0.27 21.11 4.47
CA MET A 175 1.19 22.12 3.91
C MET A 175 0.41 23.23 3.18
N GLY A 176 0.71 23.47 1.90
CA GLY A 176 0.12 24.52 1.10
C GLY A 176 -0.46 24.03 -0.23
N ARG A 177 -1.11 24.96 -0.94
CA ARG A 177 -1.55 24.74 -2.31
C ARG A 177 -0.33 24.56 -3.22
N GLY A 178 -0.31 23.46 -3.99
CA GLY A 178 0.82 23.10 -4.85
C GLY A 178 1.83 22.15 -4.18
N ASP A 179 1.78 21.94 -2.86
CA ASP A 179 2.71 21.07 -2.14
C ASP A 179 2.27 19.59 -2.11
N GLY A 180 1.09 19.27 -2.67
CA GLY A 180 0.48 17.94 -2.59
C GLY A 180 1.35 16.82 -3.16
N TRP A 181 2.18 17.09 -4.18
CA TRP A 181 3.11 16.10 -4.70
C TRP A 181 4.21 15.73 -3.70
N HIS A 182 4.70 16.70 -2.96
CA HIS A 182 5.66 16.48 -1.89
C HIS A 182 5.03 15.62 -0.77
N VAL A 183 3.86 16.02 -0.27
CA VAL A 183 3.13 15.28 0.77
C VAL A 183 2.80 13.86 0.33
N ALA A 184 2.34 13.68 -0.92
CA ALA A 184 2.06 12.36 -1.48
C ALA A 184 3.31 11.46 -1.52
N ASN A 185 4.48 12.00 -1.86
CA ASN A 185 5.71 11.22 -1.84
C ASN A 185 6.13 10.81 -0.42
N VAL A 186 5.90 11.67 0.59
CA VAL A 186 6.09 11.31 2.00
C VAL A 186 5.17 10.13 2.37
N THR A 187 3.89 10.20 2.04
CA THR A 187 2.91 9.12 2.29
C THR A 187 3.30 7.82 1.59
N LEU A 188 3.67 7.87 0.31
CA LEU A 188 4.07 6.71 -0.49
C LEU A 188 5.36 6.04 0.01
N LYS A 189 6.23 6.76 0.70
CA LYS A 189 7.42 6.21 1.37
C LYS A 189 7.02 5.16 2.41
N TYR A 190 5.97 5.45 3.19
CA TYR A 190 5.45 4.54 4.22
C TYR A 190 4.67 3.38 3.61
N GLU A 191 3.84 3.62 2.60
CA GLU A 191 3.09 2.57 1.87
C GLU A 191 4.00 1.47 1.32
N ARG A 192 5.08 1.85 0.66
CA ARG A 192 6.03 0.90 0.03
C ARG A 192 6.71 -0.03 1.03
N MET A 193 6.89 0.40 2.26
CA MET A 193 7.45 -0.42 3.33
C MET A 193 6.50 -1.55 3.76
N LEU A 194 5.18 -1.34 3.66
CA LEU A 194 4.16 -2.30 4.05
C LEU A 194 3.97 -3.43 3.03
N LEU A 195 4.12 -3.11 1.73
CA LEU A 195 3.77 -4.03 0.62
C LEU A 195 4.81 -5.13 0.37
N GLY A 196 5.98 -5.08 0.98
CA GLY A 196 7.05 -6.05 0.77
C GLY A 196 7.62 -6.62 2.07
N ASP A 197 6.82 -6.64 3.15
CA ASP A 197 7.25 -7.06 4.47
C ASP A 197 7.81 -8.50 4.48
N ALA A 198 9.10 -8.62 4.79
CA ALA A 198 9.81 -9.90 4.82
C ALA A 198 9.29 -10.84 5.92
N ASN A 199 8.71 -10.34 7.02
CA ASN A 199 8.13 -11.17 8.07
C ASN A 199 6.88 -11.87 7.56
N LYS A 200 6.01 -11.16 6.82
CA LYS A 200 4.85 -11.77 6.16
C LYS A 200 5.26 -12.84 5.16
N LEU A 201 6.30 -12.59 4.37
CA LEU A 201 6.84 -13.59 3.42
C LEU A 201 7.38 -14.81 4.14
N THR A 202 8.08 -14.64 5.25
CA THR A 202 8.60 -15.74 6.08
C THR A 202 7.46 -16.58 6.66
N TYR A 203 6.42 -15.95 7.18
CA TYR A 203 5.23 -16.63 7.69
C TYR A 203 4.52 -17.43 6.58
N ARG A 204 4.28 -16.82 5.42
CA ARG A 204 3.65 -17.50 4.27
C ARG A 204 4.51 -18.67 3.76
N LEU A 205 5.85 -18.52 3.72
CA LEU A 205 6.76 -19.59 3.34
C LEU A 205 6.65 -20.78 4.31
N ALA A 206 6.60 -20.54 5.61
CA ALA A 206 6.43 -21.59 6.60
C ALA A 206 5.11 -22.37 6.39
N ARG A 207 3.99 -21.65 6.14
CA ARG A 207 2.70 -22.28 5.82
C ARG A 207 2.77 -23.13 4.54
N ALA A 208 3.43 -22.63 3.49
CA ALA A 208 3.62 -23.36 2.23
C ALA A 208 4.42 -24.66 2.46
N VAL A 209 5.49 -24.59 3.25
CA VAL A 209 6.30 -25.78 3.63
C VAL A 209 5.43 -26.82 4.34
N GLU A 210 4.63 -26.42 5.33
CA GLU A 210 3.74 -27.33 6.06
C GLU A 210 2.68 -27.97 5.15
N LEU A 211 2.10 -27.20 4.23
CA LEU A 211 1.15 -27.73 3.24
C LEU A 211 1.83 -28.76 2.33
N MET A 212 3.01 -28.46 1.80
CA MET A 212 3.76 -29.38 0.92
C MET A 212 4.23 -30.67 1.61
N LYS A 213 4.38 -30.65 2.95
CA LYS A 213 4.66 -31.85 3.76
C LYS A 213 3.44 -32.75 3.93
N LYS A 214 2.24 -32.16 3.95
CA LYS A 214 0.97 -32.87 4.18
C LYS A 214 0.32 -33.36 2.90
N THR A 215 0.47 -32.61 1.80
CA THR A 215 -0.17 -32.91 0.51
C THR A 215 0.68 -33.86 -0.31
N THR A 216 0.04 -34.83 -0.98
CA THR A 216 0.71 -35.84 -1.79
C THR A 216 0.18 -35.88 -3.21
N LEU A 217 1.06 -36.26 -4.16
CA LEU A 217 0.76 -36.61 -5.53
C LEU A 217 1.23 -38.06 -5.77
N ASP A 218 0.33 -38.94 -6.13
CA ASP A 218 0.63 -40.39 -6.35
C ASP A 218 1.38 -41.03 -5.16
N GLY A 219 1.04 -40.65 -3.94
CA GLY A 219 1.63 -41.13 -2.69
C GLY A 219 2.99 -40.50 -2.32
N CYS A 220 3.54 -39.61 -3.14
CA CYS A 220 4.76 -38.87 -2.85
C CYS A 220 4.40 -37.47 -2.32
N ARG A 221 4.99 -37.03 -1.19
CA ARG A 221 4.74 -35.66 -0.66
C ARG A 221 5.31 -34.64 -1.64
N PHE A 222 4.60 -33.54 -1.86
CA PHE A 222 5.07 -32.48 -2.77
C PHE A 222 6.45 -31.93 -2.41
N ILE A 223 6.80 -31.87 -1.12
CA ILE A 223 8.12 -31.42 -0.68
C ILE A 223 9.26 -32.35 -1.11
N ASP A 224 8.96 -33.61 -1.42
CA ASP A 224 9.95 -34.63 -1.87
C ASP A 224 10.02 -34.73 -3.39
N ILE A 225 9.06 -34.15 -4.13
CA ILE A 225 9.07 -34.11 -5.60
C ILE A 225 10.10 -33.05 -6.06
N PRO A 226 11.13 -33.46 -6.85
CA PRO A 226 12.26 -32.58 -7.18
C PRO A 226 11.86 -31.21 -7.78
N GLU A 227 10.90 -31.19 -8.70
CA GLU A 227 10.42 -29.97 -9.36
C GLU A 227 9.84 -28.96 -8.37
N TYR A 228 8.94 -29.38 -7.49
CA TYR A 228 8.30 -28.54 -6.49
C TYR A 228 9.29 -28.11 -5.40
N ARG A 229 10.16 -29.04 -5.00
CA ARG A 229 11.22 -28.76 -4.03
C ARG A 229 12.20 -27.71 -4.54
N GLU A 230 12.60 -27.76 -5.82
CA GLU A 230 13.49 -26.77 -6.42
C GLU A 230 12.85 -25.37 -6.40
N ARG A 231 11.57 -25.26 -6.79
CA ARG A 231 10.81 -24.01 -6.73
C ARG A 231 10.75 -23.47 -5.30
N LEU A 232 10.45 -24.33 -4.32
CA LEU A 232 10.40 -23.94 -2.91
C LEU A 232 11.75 -23.43 -2.41
N LEU A 233 12.86 -24.13 -2.71
CA LEU A 233 14.21 -23.73 -2.27
C LEU A 233 14.64 -22.40 -2.89
N LYS A 234 14.29 -22.12 -4.14
CA LYS A 234 14.52 -20.81 -4.77
C LYS A 234 13.77 -19.71 -4.03
N LEU A 235 12.47 -19.92 -3.75
CA LEU A 235 11.66 -18.97 -3.00
C LEU A 235 12.18 -18.78 -1.57
N GLN A 236 12.61 -19.83 -0.90
CA GLN A 236 13.24 -19.72 0.42
C GLN A 236 14.48 -18.83 0.40
N GLY A 237 15.35 -19.00 -0.60
CA GLY A 237 16.52 -18.16 -0.78
C GLY A 237 16.16 -16.69 -1.00
N GLU A 238 15.12 -16.41 -1.81
CA GLU A 238 14.64 -15.05 -2.07
C GLU A 238 13.97 -14.41 -0.84
N VAL A 239 13.19 -15.16 -0.06
CA VAL A 239 12.60 -14.69 1.21
C VAL A 239 13.72 -14.34 2.21
N MET A 240 14.74 -15.21 2.33
CA MET A 240 15.91 -14.91 3.18
C MET A 240 16.65 -13.67 2.70
N ALA A 241 16.88 -13.51 1.41
CA ALA A 241 17.52 -12.33 0.84
C ALA A 241 16.71 -11.06 1.15
N SER A 242 15.37 -11.13 1.08
CA SER A 242 14.47 -10.02 1.45
C SER A 242 14.57 -9.70 2.94
N LYS A 243 14.66 -10.70 3.82
CA LYS A 243 14.86 -10.49 5.27
C LYS A 243 16.18 -9.77 5.56
N TYR A 244 17.29 -10.25 4.98
CA TYR A 244 18.59 -9.59 5.16
C TYR A 244 18.65 -8.20 4.53
N HIS A 245 17.95 -7.97 3.42
CA HIS A 245 17.83 -6.63 2.84
C HIS A 245 17.07 -5.69 3.79
N GLY A 246 15.98 -6.15 4.41
CA GLY A 246 15.26 -5.39 5.45
C GLY A 246 16.17 -5.02 6.63
N LEU A 247 16.93 -5.98 7.16
CA LEU A 247 17.89 -5.73 8.25
C LEU A 247 18.98 -4.71 7.85
N ARG A 248 19.45 -4.75 6.59
CA ARG A 248 20.38 -3.76 6.06
C ARG A 248 19.77 -2.36 6.04
N LEU A 249 18.54 -2.20 5.54
CA LEU A 249 17.85 -0.91 5.55
C LEU A 249 17.67 -0.36 6.97
N MET A 250 17.34 -1.23 7.93
CA MET A 250 17.24 -0.85 9.33
C MET A 250 18.59 -0.40 9.91
N THR A 251 19.67 -1.08 9.56
CA THR A 251 21.03 -0.69 9.97
C THR A 251 21.41 0.68 9.41
N GLU A 252 21.12 0.95 8.14
CA GLU A 252 21.31 2.26 7.51
C GLU A 252 20.50 3.34 8.22
N GLN A 253 19.23 3.06 8.52
CA GLN A 253 18.37 4.00 9.25
C GLN A 253 18.88 4.26 10.68
N ALA A 254 19.34 3.23 11.40
CA ALA A 254 19.90 3.38 12.74
C ALA A 254 21.18 4.25 12.75
N LYS A 255 21.91 4.28 11.65
CA LYS A 255 23.09 5.14 11.44
C LYS A 255 22.73 6.54 10.95
N GLY A 256 21.46 6.85 10.69
CA GLY A 256 21.03 8.11 10.09
C GLY A 256 21.33 8.22 8.59
N GLU A 257 21.64 7.11 7.91
CA GLU A 257 21.92 7.07 6.48
C GLU A 257 20.61 7.01 5.67
N ASP A 258 20.56 7.70 4.53
CA ASP A 258 19.41 7.57 3.61
C ASP A 258 19.58 6.35 2.70
N SER A 259 18.66 5.40 2.86
CA SER A 259 18.63 4.20 2.01
C SER A 259 18.21 4.47 0.55
N GLY A 260 17.72 5.66 0.24
CA GLY A 260 17.38 6.09 -1.12
C GLY A 260 16.52 5.09 -1.89
N VAL A 261 16.94 4.75 -3.11
CA VAL A 261 16.22 3.82 -4.01
C VAL A 261 16.25 2.36 -3.54
N LYS A 262 17.13 1.98 -2.60
CA LYS A 262 17.20 0.60 -2.06
C LYS A 262 15.87 0.16 -1.45
N ARG A 263 15.10 1.11 -0.87
CA ARG A 263 13.75 0.83 -0.33
C ARG A 263 12.76 0.34 -1.38
N LEU A 264 12.93 0.73 -2.64
CA LEU A 264 12.05 0.30 -3.72
C LEU A 264 12.17 -1.20 -4.02
N ILE A 265 13.33 -1.80 -3.70
CA ILE A 265 13.58 -3.25 -3.86
C ILE A 265 12.65 -4.05 -2.95
N VAL A 266 12.32 -3.54 -1.76
CA VAL A 266 11.40 -4.21 -0.81
C VAL A 266 10.07 -4.49 -1.48
N LYS A 267 9.42 -3.46 -2.02
CA LYS A 267 8.14 -3.61 -2.72
C LYS A 267 8.28 -4.43 -3.99
N LEU A 268 9.27 -4.13 -4.83
CA LEU A 268 9.45 -4.78 -6.12
C LEU A 268 9.63 -6.30 -5.98
N ASN A 269 10.53 -6.74 -5.10
CA ASN A 269 10.80 -8.15 -4.89
C ASN A 269 9.74 -8.80 -4.02
N GLY A 270 9.32 -8.14 -2.94
CA GLY A 270 8.37 -8.70 -1.98
C GLY A 270 7.05 -9.11 -2.63
N THR A 271 6.47 -8.25 -3.47
CA THR A 271 5.21 -8.58 -4.17
C THR A 271 5.39 -9.70 -5.21
N MET A 272 6.53 -9.76 -5.89
CA MET A 272 6.84 -10.85 -6.83
C MET A 272 7.08 -12.19 -6.12
N ILE A 273 7.74 -12.17 -4.97
CA ILE A 273 7.95 -13.38 -4.15
C ILE A 273 6.61 -13.86 -3.62
N ALA A 274 5.77 -12.97 -3.08
CA ALA A 274 4.43 -13.31 -2.60
C ALA A 274 3.61 -14.03 -3.66
N TYR A 275 3.53 -13.45 -4.87
CA TYR A 275 2.80 -14.05 -6.00
C TYR A 275 3.36 -15.42 -6.41
N ARG A 276 4.69 -15.57 -6.52
CA ARG A 276 5.29 -16.85 -6.89
C ARG A 276 5.10 -17.92 -5.81
N LEU A 277 5.08 -17.50 -4.54
CA LEU A 277 4.84 -18.40 -3.42
C LEU A 277 3.38 -18.89 -3.40
N SER A 278 2.42 -17.99 -3.54
CA SER A 278 1.00 -18.38 -3.64
C SER A 278 0.73 -19.22 -4.89
N SER A 279 1.36 -18.91 -6.04
CA SER A 279 1.24 -19.73 -7.26
C SER A 279 1.80 -21.15 -7.06
N LEU A 280 2.92 -21.31 -6.36
CA LEU A 280 3.44 -22.64 -6.02
C LEU A 280 2.42 -23.42 -5.19
N VAL A 281 1.78 -22.76 -4.23
CA VAL A 281 0.79 -23.43 -3.36
C VAL A 281 -0.48 -23.79 -4.14
N VAL A 282 -0.97 -22.93 -5.01
CA VAL A 282 -2.12 -23.23 -5.89
C VAL A 282 -1.81 -24.46 -6.77
N ASP A 283 -0.60 -24.56 -7.31
CA ASP A 283 -0.17 -25.73 -8.08
C ASP A 283 -0.15 -27.01 -7.21
N VAL A 284 0.30 -26.93 -5.95
CA VAL A 284 0.31 -28.05 -4.99
C VAL A 284 -1.10 -28.50 -4.62
N LEU A 285 -2.04 -27.56 -4.53
CA LEU A 285 -3.45 -27.83 -4.25
C LEU A 285 -4.16 -28.50 -5.45
N GLY A 286 -3.61 -28.39 -6.66
CA GLY A 286 -4.15 -29.00 -7.86
C GLY A 286 -5.60 -28.59 -8.16
N ALA A 287 -6.51 -29.55 -8.28
CA ALA A 287 -7.93 -29.27 -8.57
C ALA A 287 -8.58 -28.41 -7.48
N ALA A 288 -8.25 -28.61 -6.20
CA ALA A 288 -8.74 -27.79 -5.11
C ALA A 288 -8.23 -26.33 -5.22
N GLY A 289 -7.02 -26.12 -5.73
CA GLY A 289 -6.46 -24.80 -5.99
C GLY A 289 -7.15 -24.02 -7.12
N LEU A 290 -7.86 -24.71 -8.02
CA LEU A 290 -8.55 -24.11 -9.17
C LEU A 290 -10.06 -23.98 -8.94
N ALA A 291 -10.65 -24.79 -8.05
CA ALA A 291 -12.08 -24.82 -7.76
C ALA A 291 -12.50 -23.70 -6.79
N TYR A 292 -12.25 -22.45 -7.17
CA TYR A 292 -12.62 -21.29 -6.35
C TYR A 292 -14.08 -20.91 -6.56
N GLU A 293 -14.85 -20.93 -5.47
CA GLU A 293 -16.16 -20.33 -5.42
C GLU A 293 -16.11 -19.10 -4.51
N PRO A 294 -16.55 -17.91 -4.97
CA PRO A 294 -16.64 -16.73 -4.13
C PRO A 294 -17.62 -16.99 -3.00
N VAL A 295 -17.14 -17.36 -1.84
CA VAL A 295 -17.96 -17.63 -0.65
C VAL A 295 -17.81 -16.44 0.29
N GLY A 296 -18.89 -16.09 1.00
CA GLY A 296 -18.85 -15.03 2.01
C GLY A 296 -17.83 -15.33 3.15
N GLU A 297 -17.74 -14.45 4.13
CA GLU A 297 -16.75 -14.48 5.22
C GLU A 297 -16.52 -15.84 5.91
N ALA A 298 -17.50 -16.75 5.88
CA ALA A 298 -17.42 -18.08 6.50
C ALA A 298 -16.41 -19.05 5.85
N ALA A 299 -15.87 -18.75 4.67
CA ALA A 299 -14.91 -19.60 3.96
C ALA A 299 -13.44 -19.23 4.23
N GLU A 300 -13.17 -18.26 5.07
CA GLU A 300 -11.80 -17.85 5.43
C GLU A 300 -11.04 -18.92 6.22
N ASP A 301 -11.75 -19.85 6.84
CA ASP A 301 -11.14 -20.96 7.59
C ASP A 301 -10.62 -22.10 6.70
N ASP A 302 -10.97 -22.11 5.40
CA ASP A 302 -10.44 -23.10 4.46
C ASP A 302 -9.07 -22.70 3.92
N GLU A 303 -8.08 -23.56 4.13
CA GLU A 303 -6.69 -23.29 3.73
C GLU A 303 -6.53 -23.12 2.20
N ALA A 304 -7.27 -23.90 1.39
CA ALA A 304 -7.23 -23.79 -0.06
C ALA A 304 -7.80 -22.47 -0.54
N THR A 305 -8.98 -22.07 -0.04
CA THR A 305 -9.63 -20.79 -0.33
C THR A 305 -8.75 -19.61 0.06
N THR A 306 -8.09 -19.66 1.22
CA THR A 306 -7.15 -18.61 1.66
C THR A 306 -6.00 -18.42 0.65
N TRP A 307 -5.38 -19.51 0.18
CA TRP A 307 -4.29 -19.43 -0.79
C TRP A 307 -4.75 -18.99 -2.19
N GLN A 308 -5.97 -19.33 -2.59
CA GLN A 308 -6.57 -18.85 -3.84
C GLN A 308 -6.79 -17.34 -3.79
N ILE A 309 -7.37 -16.83 -2.70
CA ILE A 309 -7.56 -15.39 -2.47
C ILE A 309 -6.21 -14.68 -2.47
N ASP A 310 -5.23 -15.20 -1.72
CA ASP A 310 -3.87 -14.66 -1.67
C ASP A 310 -3.25 -14.58 -3.07
N ASN A 311 -3.38 -15.62 -3.89
CA ASN A 311 -2.81 -15.64 -5.25
C ASN A 311 -3.46 -14.59 -6.16
N MET A 312 -4.78 -14.48 -6.16
CA MET A 312 -5.50 -13.47 -6.93
C MET A 312 -5.16 -12.05 -6.47
N TYR A 313 -5.07 -11.83 -5.16
CA TYR A 313 -4.75 -10.53 -4.58
C TYR A 313 -3.29 -10.11 -4.86
N ASP A 314 -2.35 -11.05 -4.79
CA ASP A 314 -0.92 -10.81 -5.06
C ASP A 314 -0.68 -10.28 -6.48
N ILE A 315 -1.50 -10.68 -7.47
CA ILE A 315 -1.44 -10.13 -8.84
C ILE A 315 -1.70 -8.62 -8.81
N GLY A 316 -2.70 -8.19 -8.05
CA GLY A 316 -3.02 -6.77 -7.85
C GLY A 316 -1.88 -5.99 -7.19
N LEU A 317 -1.17 -6.61 -6.22
CA LEU A 317 -0.06 -5.97 -5.52
C LEU A 317 1.18 -5.75 -6.40
N ILE A 318 1.36 -6.49 -7.49
CA ILE A 318 2.42 -6.23 -8.48
C ILE A 318 2.21 -4.85 -9.14
N ILE A 319 0.95 -4.42 -9.25
CA ILE A 319 0.54 -3.15 -9.86
C ILE A 319 0.38 -2.05 -8.80
N GLY A 320 -0.30 -2.34 -7.69
CA GLY A 320 -0.59 -1.41 -6.60
C GLY A 320 0.67 -0.87 -5.92
N GLY A 321 0.63 0.33 -5.33
CA GLY A 321 1.76 0.97 -4.66
C GLY A 321 2.94 1.33 -5.59
N GLY A 322 2.66 1.54 -6.88
CA GLY A 322 3.62 1.73 -7.97
C GLY A 322 3.97 0.41 -8.64
N SER A 323 3.61 0.29 -9.93
CA SER A 323 3.82 -0.94 -10.69
C SER A 323 5.30 -1.35 -10.72
N SER A 324 5.55 -2.64 -10.95
CA SER A 324 6.92 -3.17 -11.07
C SER A 324 7.75 -2.41 -12.11
N ASN A 325 7.15 -1.97 -13.22
CA ASN A 325 7.85 -1.20 -14.24
C ASN A 325 8.20 0.21 -13.75
N ILE A 326 7.30 0.89 -13.05
CA ILE A 326 7.59 2.20 -12.43
C ILE A 326 8.71 2.07 -11.39
N GLN A 327 8.68 1.02 -10.55
CA GLN A 327 9.76 0.79 -9.57
C GLN A 327 11.11 0.57 -10.28
N LYS A 328 11.15 -0.23 -11.35
CA LYS A 328 12.35 -0.47 -12.16
C LYS A 328 12.85 0.80 -12.82
N ASN A 329 11.97 1.64 -13.37
CA ASN A 329 12.35 2.93 -13.97
C ASN A 329 13.01 3.84 -12.92
N ILE A 330 12.42 3.98 -11.74
CA ILE A 330 12.99 4.80 -10.66
C ILE A 330 14.35 4.25 -10.21
N ILE A 331 14.48 2.93 -10.05
CA ILE A 331 15.76 2.29 -9.70
C ILE A 331 16.79 2.51 -10.81
N GLY A 332 16.43 2.31 -12.07
CA GLY A 332 17.30 2.52 -13.21
C GLY A 332 17.79 3.96 -13.29
N GLU A 333 16.87 4.92 -13.28
CA GLU A 333 17.22 6.34 -13.45
C GLU A 333 17.95 6.92 -12.23
N ARG A 334 17.42 6.70 -11.01
CA ARG A 334 17.93 7.35 -9.80
C ARG A 334 18.98 6.52 -9.06
N GLY A 335 18.92 5.19 -9.17
CA GLY A 335 19.82 4.28 -8.49
C GLY A 335 21.04 3.90 -9.32
N LEU A 336 20.83 3.63 -10.61
CA LEU A 336 21.88 3.18 -11.52
C LEU A 336 22.38 4.30 -12.46
N GLY A 337 21.77 5.49 -12.44
CA GLY A 337 22.14 6.61 -13.31
C GLY A 337 21.87 6.38 -14.80
N LEU A 338 20.95 5.47 -15.14
CA LEU A 338 20.58 5.22 -16.52
C LEU A 338 19.83 6.40 -17.12
N PRO A 339 19.92 6.63 -18.44
CA PRO A 339 19.18 7.69 -19.10
C PRO A 339 17.67 7.49 -18.97
N ARG A 340 16.95 8.61 -18.86
CA ARG A 340 15.48 8.58 -18.87
C ARG A 340 14.95 8.12 -20.22
N GLU A 341 13.80 7.46 -20.19
CA GLU A 341 13.08 7.09 -21.39
C GLU A 341 12.76 8.37 -22.22
N PRO A 342 12.98 8.36 -23.55
CA PRO A 342 12.64 9.50 -24.39
C PRO A 342 11.15 9.84 -24.26
N LYS A 343 10.82 11.13 -24.18
CA LYS A 343 9.42 11.55 -24.22
C LYS A 343 8.85 11.13 -25.57
N SER A 344 7.74 10.37 -25.56
CA SER A 344 7.00 10.07 -26.79
C SER A 344 6.64 11.38 -27.48
N ALA A 345 6.88 11.48 -28.79
CA ALA A 345 6.37 12.58 -29.57
C ALA A 345 4.84 12.64 -29.41
N PRO A 346 4.23 13.82 -29.32
CA PRO A 346 2.79 13.92 -29.28
C PRO A 346 2.22 13.21 -30.53
N PRO A 347 1.08 12.49 -30.39
CA PRO A 347 0.49 11.82 -31.52
C PRO A 347 0.26 12.85 -32.63
N THR A 348 0.86 12.64 -33.80
CA THR A 348 0.55 13.43 -35.00
C THR A 348 -0.91 13.20 -35.31
N VAL A 349 -1.72 14.23 -35.08
CA VAL A 349 -3.10 14.25 -35.57
C VAL A 349 -3.00 14.12 -37.10
N ARG A 350 -3.24 12.91 -37.61
CA ARG A 350 -3.46 12.75 -39.06
C ARG A 350 -4.79 13.42 -39.34
N GLY A 351 -4.75 14.53 -40.10
CA GLY A 351 -5.89 15.24 -40.62
C GLY A 351 -6.70 14.38 -41.60
#